data_ef1d404715bf40c3fb1568814ec1bcc8
#
_entry.id   ef1d404715bf40c3fb1568814ec1bcc8
#
_cell.length_a   1.000
_cell.length_b   1.000
_cell.length_c   1.000
_cell.angle_alpha   90.00
_cell.angle_beta   90.00
_cell.angle_gamma   90.00
#
_symmetry.space_group_name_H-M   'P 1'
#
loop_
_entity.id
_entity.type
_entity.pdbx_description
1 polymer ?
#
loop_
_entity_poly.entity_id
_entity_poly.type
_entity_poly.pdbx_seq_one_letter_code
_entity_poly.pdbx_strand_id
1 'polypeptide(L)'
;MKEDHFSVGYQSMYDGLRFIYSKWFINPRDSSVIRSLSDIHKHFDFLSREHGYRIIPDEDFMNDSGYQRLNNEDFHHAIEIFTENVRNNPKSANAYDSLGEAYMKSGNKKLAIENYEKSVQLNPHNDNAVKILQTLKKE
;
A
#
# COMPACT_ATOMS: atom_id res chain seq x y z
N MET A 1 18.71 14.16 -42.35
CA MET A 1 18.59 14.27 -40.88
C MET A 1 19.73 13.48 -40.28
N LYS A 2 20.68 14.12 -39.59
CA LYS A 2 21.75 13.43 -38.88
C LYS A 2 21.12 12.92 -37.57
N GLU A 3 20.89 11.62 -37.48
CA GLU A 3 20.54 10.99 -36.19
C GLU A 3 21.76 11.17 -35.28
N ASP A 4 21.53 11.82 -34.15
CA ASP A 4 22.55 12.11 -33.18
C ASP A 4 22.91 10.80 -32.47
N HIS A 5 24.11 10.27 -32.69
CA HIS A 5 24.58 9.00 -32.11
C HIS A 5 24.51 8.95 -30.58
N PHE A 6 24.37 10.10 -29.93
CA PHE A 6 24.20 10.20 -28.49
C PHE A 6 22.77 9.84 -28.02
N SER A 7 21.73 10.15 -28.79
CA SER A 7 20.34 9.89 -28.42
C SER A 7 20.01 8.39 -28.39
N VAL A 8 20.61 7.62 -29.32
CA VAL A 8 20.43 6.16 -29.40
C VAL A 8 21.03 5.44 -28.17
N GLY A 9 22.21 5.92 -27.71
CA GLY A 9 22.88 5.33 -26.55
C GLY A 9 22.09 5.50 -25.24
N TYR A 10 21.52 6.68 -25.00
CA TYR A 10 20.69 6.95 -23.83
C TYR A 10 19.40 6.17 -23.86
N GLN A 11 18.74 6.08 -25.00
CA GLN A 11 17.50 5.33 -25.14
C GLN A 11 17.74 3.83 -24.89
N SER A 12 18.78 3.24 -25.48
CA SER A 12 19.14 1.83 -25.29
C SER A 12 19.51 1.51 -23.85
N MET A 13 20.23 2.43 -23.17
CA MET A 13 20.56 2.29 -21.75
C MET A 13 19.31 2.38 -20.88
N TYR A 14 18.42 3.32 -21.15
CA TYR A 14 17.16 3.49 -20.44
C TYR A 14 16.26 2.27 -20.63
N ASP A 15 16.11 1.77 -21.85
CA ASP A 15 15.32 0.58 -22.17
C ASP A 15 15.93 -0.69 -21.54
N GLY A 16 17.26 -0.79 -21.51
CA GLY A 16 17.98 -1.85 -20.81
C GLY A 16 17.75 -1.82 -19.30
N LEU A 17 17.87 -0.64 -18.68
CA LEU A 17 17.56 -0.46 -17.27
C LEU A 17 16.07 -0.77 -16.98
N ARG A 18 15.18 -0.26 -17.81
CA ARG A 18 13.74 -0.52 -17.68
C ARG A 18 13.42 -2.00 -17.83
N PHE A 19 14.08 -2.74 -18.73
CA PHE A 19 13.95 -4.19 -18.87
C PHE A 19 14.47 -4.93 -17.65
N ILE A 20 15.67 -4.56 -17.15
CA ILE A 20 16.28 -5.16 -15.95
C ILE A 20 15.39 -4.91 -14.73
N TYR A 21 14.88 -3.68 -14.57
CA TYR A 21 14.05 -3.28 -13.43
C TYR A 21 12.56 -3.47 -13.65
N SER A 22 12.10 -3.95 -14.80
CA SER A 22 10.68 -4.18 -15.08
C SER A 22 10.03 -5.17 -14.11
N LYS A 23 10.82 -6.13 -13.63
CA LYS A 23 10.38 -7.10 -12.60
C LYS A 23 10.38 -6.53 -11.18
N TRP A 24 11.02 -5.38 -10.96
CA TRP A 24 11.09 -4.70 -9.67
C TRP A 24 9.89 -3.79 -9.44
N PHE A 25 9.35 -3.26 -10.53
CA PHE A 25 8.26 -2.30 -10.47
C PHE A 25 6.93 -2.99 -10.73
N ILE A 26 6.29 -3.43 -9.65
CA ILE A 26 4.85 -3.59 -9.67
C ILE A 26 4.24 -2.26 -9.27
N ASN A 27 3.34 -1.73 -10.11
CA ASN A 27 2.51 -0.62 -9.71
C ASN A 27 1.46 -1.12 -8.68
N PRO A 28 1.50 -0.66 -7.41
CA PRO A 28 0.56 -1.11 -6.39
C PRO A 28 -0.89 -0.78 -6.72
N ARG A 29 -1.09 0.16 -7.65
CA ARG A 29 -2.41 0.57 -8.16
C ARG A 29 -2.87 -0.23 -9.38
N ASP A 30 -2.05 -1.13 -9.89
CA ASP A 30 -2.44 -2.01 -11.01
C ASP A 30 -3.23 -3.21 -10.49
N SER A 31 -4.55 -3.08 -10.58
CA SER A 31 -5.48 -4.13 -10.13
C SER A 31 -5.44 -5.41 -10.96
N SER A 32 -4.75 -5.42 -12.09
CA SER A 32 -4.55 -6.64 -12.89
C SER A 32 -3.44 -7.53 -12.32
N VAL A 33 -2.49 -6.93 -11.60
CA VAL A 33 -1.30 -7.60 -11.05
C VAL A 33 -1.45 -7.88 -9.57
N ILE A 34 -1.85 -6.87 -8.76
CA ILE A 34 -2.02 -7.02 -7.32
C ILE A 34 -3.51 -7.08 -7.00
N ARG A 35 -3.99 -8.27 -6.66
CA ARG A 35 -5.39 -8.53 -6.31
C ARG A 35 -5.56 -8.86 -4.83
N SER A 36 -4.52 -9.37 -4.19
CA SER A 36 -4.55 -9.86 -2.82
C SER A 36 -3.20 -9.67 -2.12
N LEU A 37 -3.19 -9.83 -0.80
CA LEU A 37 -1.96 -9.88 0.00
C LEU A 37 -1.03 -11.00 -0.49
N SER A 38 -1.58 -12.12 -0.96
CA SER A 38 -0.79 -13.22 -1.53
C SER A 38 0.02 -12.81 -2.77
N ASP A 39 -0.52 -11.94 -3.62
CA ASP A 39 0.21 -11.46 -4.80
C ASP A 39 1.37 -10.55 -4.39
N ILE A 40 1.16 -9.70 -3.38
CA ILE A 40 2.22 -8.88 -2.79
C ILE A 40 3.33 -9.78 -2.25
N HIS A 41 3.00 -10.78 -1.44
CA HIS A 41 3.99 -11.70 -0.88
C HIS A 41 4.78 -12.43 -1.96
N LYS A 42 4.11 -12.99 -2.99
CA LYS A 42 4.78 -13.66 -4.12
C LYS A 42 5.80 -12.76 -4.82
N HIS A 43 5.44 -11.50 -5.03
CA HIS A 43 6.32 -10.53 -5.67
C HIS A 43 7.55 -10.23 -4.80
N PHE A 44 7.36 -9.90 -3.54
CA PHE A 44 8.46 -9.57 -2.64
C PHE A 44 9.33 -10.78 -2.26
N ASP A 45 8.75 -11.98 -2.21
CA ASP A 45 9.51 -13.24 -2.08
C ASP A 45 10.35 -13.52 -3.33
N PHE A 46 9.82 -13.23 -4.52
CA PHE A 46 10.60 -13.31 -5.76
C PHE A 46 11.78 -12.34 -5.71
N LEU A 47 11.56 -11.06 -5.39
CA LEU A 47 12.62 -10.07 -5.27
C LEU A 47 13.67 -10.48 -4.23
N SER A 48 13.23 -10.97 -3.08
CA SER A 48 14.12 -11.42 -2.01
C SER A 48 15.05 -12.56 -2.45
N ARG A 49 14.53 -13.51 -3.22
CA ARG A 49 15.34 -14.63 -3.78
C ARG A 49 16.34 -14.14 -4.83
N GLU A 50 15.91 -13.27 -5.74
CA GLU A 50 16.77 -12.72 -6.79
C GLU A 50 17.95 -11.92 -6.22
N HIS A 51 17.75 -11.26 -5.07
CA HIS A 51 18.76 -10.38 -4.46
C HIS A 51 19.53 -11.01 -3.29
N GLY A 52 19.13 -12.19 -2.84
CA GLY A 52 19.80 -12.91 -1.77
C GLY A 52 19.60 -12.29 -0.36
N TYR A 53 18.70 -11.34 -0.19
CA TYR A 53 18.31 -10.77 1.09
C TYR A 53 16.81 -10.48 1.14
N ARG A 54 16.26 -10.42 2.36
CA ARG A 54 14.83 -10.20 2.56
C ARG A 54 14.43 -8.77 2.16
N ILE A 55 13.54 -8.66 1.18
CA ILE A 55 12.88 -7.43 0.76
C ILE A 55 11.42 -7.52 1.19
N ILE A 56 10.93 -6.49 1.87
CA ILE A 56 9.53 -6.38 2.30
C ILE A 56 8.90 -5.14 1.65
N PRO A 57 7.59 -5.15 1.41
CA PRO A 57 6.91 -3.95 0.94
C PRO A 57 7.00 -2.84 2.00
N ASP A 58 7.24 -1.61 1.56
CA ASP A 58 7.17 -0.45 2.43
C ASP A 58 5.71 -0.05 2.74
N GLU A 59 5.54 0.89 3.67
CA GLU A 59 4.24 1.35 4.11
C GLU A 59 3.43 1.95 2.97
N ASP A 60 4.06 2.75 2.11
CA ASP A 60 3.39 3.46 1.02
C ASP A 60 2.88 2.48 -0.05
N PHE A 61 3.68 1.47 -0.39
CA PHE A 61 3.27 0.40 -1.31
C PHE A 61 2.06 -0.37 -0.77
N MET A 62 2.11 -0.75 0.51
CA MET A 62 0.98 -1.45 1.16
C MET A 62 -0.26 -0.58 1.20
N ASN A 63 -0.09 0.69 1.51
CA ASN A 63 -1.18 1.65 1.57
C ASN A 63 -1.85 1.85 0.21
N ASP A 64 -1.08 2.10 -0.84
CA ASP A 64 -1.57 2.23 -2.22
C ASP A 64 -2.30 0.97 -2.69
N SER A 65 -1.75 -0.22 -2.40
CA SER A 65 -2.38 -1.51 -2.73
C SER A 65 -3.71 -1.71 -2.00
N GLY A 66 -3.75 -1.37 -0.71
CA GLY A 66 -4.97 -1.45 0.11
C GLY A 66 -6.06 -0.51 -0.40
N TYR A 67 -5.70 0.75 -0.70
CA TYR A 67 -6.66 1.73 -1.25
C TYR A 67 -7.16 1.34 -2.63
N GLN A 68 -6.34 0.69 -3.47
CA GLN A 68 -6.82 0.17 -4.75
C GLN A 68 -7.94 -0.86 -4.56
N ARG A 69 -7.83 -1.74 -3.55
CA ARG A 69 -8.90 -2.69 -3.20
C ARG A 69 -10.12 -1.98 -2.62
N LEU A 70 -9.88 -1.06 -1.70
CA LEU A 70 -10.93 -0.28 -1.04
C LEU A 70 -11.79 0.53 -2.02
N ASN A 71 -11.16 1.13 -3.02
CA ASN A 71 -11.83 1.90 -4.07
C ASN A 71 -12.63 1.03 -5.04
N ASN A 72 -12.26 -0.25 -5.17
CA ASN A 72 -13.01 -1.25 -5.93
C ASN A 72 -14.07 -1.98 -5.07
N GLU A 73 -14.34 -1.48 -3.85
CA GLU A 73 -15.27 -2.08 -2.89
C GLU A 73 -14.90 -3.51 -2.46
N ASP A 74 -13.65 -3.91 -2.72
CA ASP A 74 -13.08 -5.19 -2.28
C ASP A 74 -12.56 -5.06 -0.84
N PHE A 75 -13.50 -4.90 0.09
CA PHE A 75 -13.20 -4.63 1.50
C PHE A 75 -12.41 -5.75 2.18
N HIS A 76 -12.64 -6.99 1.76
CA HIS A 76 -11.94 -8.14 2.34
C HIS A 76 -10.42 -8.04 2.08
N HIS A 77 -10.01 -7.93 0.82
CA HIS A 77 -8.59 -7.83 0.51
C HIS A 77 -7.97 -6.50 0.96
N ALA A 78 -8.75 -5.40 0.97
CA ALA A 78 -8.27 -4.14 1.53
C ALA A 78 -7.90 -4.29 3.01
N ILE A 79 -8.78 -4.91 3.82
CA ILE A 79 -8.56 -5.14 5.24
C ILE A 79 -7.36 -6.07 5.48
N GLU A 80 -7.20 -7.14 4.68
CA GLU A 80 -6.03 -8.02 4.78
C GLU A 80 -4.72 -7.25 4.55
N ILE A 81 -4.66 -6.43 3.48
CA ILE A 81 -3.46 -5.65 3.12
C ILE A 81 -3.17 -4.61 4.21
N PHE A 82 -4.15 -3.85 4.66
CA PHE A 82 -3.96 -2.86 5.71
C PHE A 82 -3.62 -3.48 7.07
N THR A 83 -4.16 -4.66 7.38
CA THR A 83 -3.79 -5.41 8.61
C THR A 83 -2.31 -5.80 8.57
N GLU A 84 -1.83 -6.29 7.43
CA GLU A 84 -0.41 -6.58 7.25
C GLU A 84 0.44 -5.31 7.35
N ASN A 85 -0.04 -4.19 6.79
CA ASN A 85 0.65 -2.89 6.90
C ASN A 85 0.80 -2.45 8.36
N VAL A 86 -0.26 -2.53 9.16
CA VAL A 86 -0.22 -2.27 10.61
C VAL A 86 0.76 -3.20 11.33
N ARG A 87 0.81 -4.48 10.97
CA ARG A 87 1.73 -5.46 11.56
C ARG A 87 3.19 -5.09 11.29
N ASN A 88 3.49 -4.64 10.08
CA ASN A 88 4.85 -4.25 9.68
C ASN A 88 5.22 -2.85 10.21
N ASN A 89 4.25 -1.96 10.38
CA ASN A 89 4.42 -0.58 10.80
C ASN A 89 3.59 -0.23 12.07
N PRO A 90 3.82 -0.90 13.22
CA PRO A 90 2.97 -0.78 14.41
C PRO A 90 3.00 0.58 15.10
N LYS A 91 3.87 1.48 14.66
CA LYS A 91 3.99 2.86 15.15
C LYS A 91 3.46 3.90 14.14
N SER A 92 2.95 3.47 13.01
CA SER A 92 2.40 4.37 11.99
C SER A 92 0.95 4.69 12.28
N ALA A 93 0.67 5.96 12.57
CA ALA A 93 -0.69 6.47 12.70
C ALA A 93 -1.47 6.33 11.38
N ASN A 94 -0.79 6.50 10.25
CA ASN A 94 -1.37 6.41 8.92
C ASN A 94 -1.84 4.97 8.60
N ALA A 95 -1.05 3.94 8.95
CA ALA A 95 -1.44 2.56 8.74
C ALA A 95 -2.72 2.19 9.52
N TYR A 96 -2.85 2.66 10.78
CA TYR A 96 -4.08 2.47 11.57
C TYR A 96 -5.27 3.28 11.03
N ASP A 97 -5.03 4.48 10.50
CA ASP A 97 -6.08 5.31 9.89
C ASP A 97 -6.68 4.60 8.68
N SER A 98 -5.83 4.11 7.77
CA SER A 98 -6.24 3.36 6.57
C SER A 98 -7.00 2.09 6.91
N LEU A 99 -6.56 1.32 7.92
CA LEU A 99 -7.27 0.14 8.40
C LEU A 99 -8.63 0.51 9.03
N GLY A 100 -8.68 1.61 9.79
CA GLY A 100 -9.91 2.17 10.34
C GLY A 100 -10.92 2.53 9.25
N GLU A 101 -10.47 3.16 8.16
CA GLU A 101 -11.30 3.49 7.01
C GLU A 101 -11.86 2.23 6.32
N ALA A 102 -11.02 1.21 6.13
CA ALA A 102 -11.46 -0.03 5.52
C ALA A 102 -12.54 -0.73 6.36
N TYR A 103 -12.37 -0.78 7.69
CA TYR A 103 -13.40 -1.31 8.58
C TYR A 103 -14.67 -0.46 8.59
N MET A 104 -14.56 0.86 8.54
CA MET A 104 -15.71 1.75 8.46
C MET A 104 -16.52 1.50 7.18
N LYS A 105 -15.85 1.45 6.03
CA LYS A 105 -16.50 1.19 4.73
C LYS A 105 -17.10 -0.21 4.63
N SER A 106 -16.51 -1.20 5.29
CA SER A 106 -17.05 -2.57 5.38
C SER A 106 -18.21 -2.72 6.38
N GLY A 107 -18.58 -1.65 7.10
CA GLY A 107 -19.65 -1.66 8.09
C GLY A 107 -19.24 -2.17 9.48
N ASN A 108 -17.95 -2.48 9.69
CA ASN A 108 -17.47 -2.93 11.01
C ASN A 108 -17.10 -1.73 11.90
N LYS A 109 -18.13 -1.05 12.40
CA LYS A 109 -18.01 0.15 13.23
C LYS A 109 -17.08 -0.04 14.44
N LYS A 110 -17.15 -1.20 15.12
CA LYS A 110 -16.35 -1.45 16.33
C LYS A 110 -14.84 -1.43 15.99
N LEU A 111 -14.42 -2.20 14.99
CA LEU A 111 -13.01 -2.26 14.58
C LEU A 111 -12.55 -0.95 13.95
N ALA A 112 -13.43 -0.21 13.28
CA ALA A 112 -13.12 1.14 12.81
C ALA A 112 -12.75 2.07 13.96
N ILE A 113 -13.56 2.11 15.02
CA ILE A 113 -13.31 2.93 16.21
C ILE A 113 -11.96 2.55 16.84
N GLU A 114 -11.71 1.26 17.07
CA GLU A 114 -10.47 0.78 17.70
C GLU A 114 -9.22 1.23 16.92
N ASN A 115 -9.27 1.15 15.59
CA ASN A 115 -8.14 1.56 14.74
C ASN A 115 -7.98 3.08 14.66
N TYR A 116 -9.04 3.85 14.53
CA TYR A 116 -8.96 5.31 14.58
C TYR A 116 -8.49 5.82 15.96
N GLU A 117 -8.91 5.19 17.06
CA GLU A 117 -8.37 5.52 18.39
C GLU A 117 -6.87 5.30 18.46
N LYS A 118 -6.39 4.21 17.86
CA LYS A 118 -4.95 3.93 17.81
C LYS A 118 -4.20 4.92 16.93
N SER A 119 -4.77 5.31 15.79
CA SER A 119 -4.22 6.37 14.93
C SER A 119 -4.07 7.69 15.70
N VAL A 120 -5.12 8.14 16.37
CA VAL A 120 -5.10 9.38 17.17
C VAL A 120 -4.14 9.28 18.37
N GLN A 121 -4.02 8.11 19.01
CA GLN A 121 -3.04 7.89 20.07
C GLN A 121 -1.60 8.09 19.57
N LEU A 122 -1.31 7.63 18.34
CA LEU A 122 0.02 7.72 17.72
C LEU A 122 0.27 9.12 17.14
N ASN A 123 -0.75 9.75 16.59
CA ASN A 123 -0.72 11.11 16.06
C ASN A 123 -1.96 11.91 16.50
N PRO A 124 -1.88 12.66 17.61
CA PRO A 124 -3.00 13.47 18.10
C PRO A 124 -3.44 14.60 17.14
N HIS A 125 -2.61 14.93 16.15
CA HIS A 125 -2.91 15.95 15.12
C HIS A 125 -3.56 15.37 13.86
N ASN A 126 -3.97 14.10 13.87
CA ASN A 126 -4.78 13.54 12.81
C ASN A 126 -6.24 14.02 12.95
N ASP A 127 -6.48 15.27 12.51
CA ASP A 127 -7.81 15.91 12.60
C ASP A 127 -8.90 15.12 11.89
N ASN A 128 -8.55 14.38 10.83
CA ASN A 128 -9.49 13.53 10.10
C ASN A 128 -9.97 12.37 10.98
N ALA A 129 -9.05 11.61 11.55
CA ALA A 129 -9.39 10.51 12.46
C ALA A 129 -10.18 10.98 13.68
N VAL A 130 -9.82 12.15 14.26
CA VAL A 130 -10.54 12.75 15.39
C VAL A 130 -12.00 13.04 15.02
N LYS A 131 -12.25 13.66 13.86
CA LYS A 131 -13.62 13.97 13.38
C LYS A 131 -14.43 12.69 13.13
N ILE A 132 -13.84 11.70 12.48
CA ILE A 132 -14.50 10.42 12.20
C ILE A 132 -14.88 9.72 13.51
N LEU A 133 -13.94 9.65 14.48
CA LEU A 133 -14.22 9.08 15.81
C LEU A 133 -15.38 9.76 16.53
N GLN A 134 -15.44 11.09 16.47
CA GLN A 134 -16.54 11.85 17.09
C GLN A 134 -17.89 11.50 16.46
N THR A 135 -17.92 11.26 15.15
CA THR A 135 -19.13 10.86 14.43
C THR A 135 -19.53 9.43 14.78
N LEU A 136 -18.58 8.50 14.67
CA LEU A 136 -18.84 7.08 14.94
C LEU A 136 -19.30 6.79 16.39
N LYS A 137 -18.88 7.60 17.37
CA LYS A 137 -19.26 7.44 18.78
C LYS A 137 -20.61 8.05 19.12
N LYS A 138 -21.17 8.89 18.25
CA LYS A 138 -22.49 9.51 18.47
C LYS A 138 -23.66 8.68 17.93
N GLU A 139 -23.39 7.86 16.93
CA GLU A 139 -24.33 6.90 16.34
C GLU A 139 -24.40 5.59 17.15
#